data_afe65d347cf51d9d15c8b34304567b7f
#
_entry.id   afe65d347cf51d9d15c8b34304567b7f
#
_cell.length_a   1.000
_cell.length_b   1.000
_cell.length_c   1.000
_cell.angle_alpha   90.00
_cell.angle_beta   90.00
_cell.angle_gamma   90.00
#
_symmetry.space_group_name_H-M   'P 1'
#
loop_
_entity.id
_entity.type
_entity.pdbx_description
1 polymer ?
#
loop_
_entity_poly.entity_id
_entity_poly.type
_entity_poly.pdbx_seq_one_letter_code
_entity_poly.pdbx_strand_id
1 'polypeptide(L)'
;MPPTEACPSRRSFLALAAAVPALAQAQRDWTNRQPVRYPDPDVVALDRSFARYKLFNAVIYKHYTGTKWAEGPAWCAQGRYVMWSDIPNNRQLRLLEEDDHVTTFRNPSGYSNGNTFDFEGRQLSCEHGGRRVVRYEHNGSLTVIADKYNGKSLNSPNDIVVHPDGGIWFTDPPYGILGSYEGNPAKKELKEAVYRVDPKTASIELVADELDKPNGICFSPDYSKLYVCDTGAPRDIQVFDVAGSKLRNKRQFSNMKVAGRGEGIADGIRADADGNIWAGANGGPGYDGVHIISPEGQHIGMILLPEICANICFGGAKRNRLFMAASQSLYSLEVGTRGAHIA
;
A
#
# COMPACT_ATOMS: atom_id res chain seq x y z
N MET A 1 21.58 -82.94 20.59
CA MET A 1 20.85 -81.85 19.89
C MET A 1 21.16 -80.60 20.64
N PRO A 2 21.83 -79.59 20.04
CA PRO A 2 22.16 -78.33 20.70
C PRO A 2 20.98 -77.41 20.65
N PRO A 3 20.90 -76.46 21.58
CA PRO A 3 19.82 -75.47 21.65
C PRO A 3 20.01 -74.34 20.66
N THR A 4 18.91 -73.81 20.13
CA THR A 4 18.77 -72.71 19.19
C THR A 4 19.08 -71.39 19.86
N GLU A 5 19.98 -70.61 19.25
CA GLU A 5 20.31 -69.25 19.65
C GLU A 5 19.17 -68.26 19.34
N ALA A 6 18.81 -67.47 20.33
CA ALA A 6 17.84 -66.38 20.19
C ALA A 6 18.49 -65.14 19.60
N CYS A 7 17.86 -64.62 18.56
CA CYS A 7 18.23 -63.38 17.90
C CYS A 7 18.01 -62.17 18.81
N PRO A 8 18.95 -61.19 18.91
CA PRO A 8 18.80 -60.02 19.80
C PRO A 8 17.80 -59.00 19.21
N SER A 9 16.93 -58.51 20.09
CA SER A 9 15.90 -57.52 19.85
C SER A 9 16.47 -56.20 19.38
N ARG A 10 15.80 -55.61 18.38
CA ARG A 10 16.03 -54.24 17.93
C ARG A 10 15.76 -53.29 19.09
N ARG A 11 16.78 -52.57 19.53
CA ARG A 11 16.65 -51.44 20.42
C ARG A 11 16.01 -50.26 19.64
N SER A 12 14.77 -49.93 19.99
CA SER A 12 14.07 -48.73 19.54
C SER A 12 14.75 -47.51 20.14
N PHE A 13 15.45 -46.75 19.33
CA PHE A 13 15.87 -45.40 19.71
C PHE A 13 14.66 -44.48 19.65
N LEU A 14 14.05 -44.24 20.80
CA LEU A 14 13.14 -43.11 20.98
C LEU A 14 13.97 -41.81 20.95
N ALA A 15 13.98 -41.11 19.81
CA ALA A 15 14.46 -39.77 19.74
C ALA A 15 13.47 -38.88 20.50
N LEU A 16 13.85 -38.46 21.71
CA LEU A 16 13.19 -37.34 22.41
C LEU A 16 13.45 -36.10 21.59
N ALA A 17 12.50 -35.68 20.75
CA ALA A 17 12.48 -34.31 20.21
C ALA A 17 12.18 -33.41 21.40
N ALA A 18 13.22 -32.75 21.94
CA ALA A 18 13.06 -31.66 22.88
C ALA A 18 12.29 -30.55 22.16
N ALA A 19 11.01 -30.41 22.47
CA ALA A 19 10.23 -29.25 22.10
C ALA A 19 10.85 -28.04 22.82
N VAL A 20 11.61 -27.24 22.10
CA VAL A 20 12.02 -25.92 22.58
C VAL A 20 10.71 -25.15 22.79
N PRO A 21 10.38 -24.71 24.02
CA PRO A 21 9.20 -23.91 24.22
C PRO A 21 9.38 -22.67 23.36
N ALA A 22 8.45 -22.44 22.42
CA ALA A 22 8.33 -21.16 21.75
C ALA A 22 8.09 -20.15 22.88
N LEU A 23 9.13 -19.37 23.22
CA LEU A 23 8.98 -18.21 24.09
C LEU A 23 7.88 -17.38 23.43
N ALA A 24 6.70 -17.36 24.06
CA ALA A 24 5.63 -16.46 23.65
C ALA A 24 6.23 -15.05 23.67
N GLN A 25 6.50 -14.52 22.49
CA GLN A 25 7.00 -13.16 22.37
C GLN A 25 5.95 -12.26 23.02
N ALA A 26 6.35 -11.53 24.06
CA ALA A 26 5.45 -10.62 24.75
C ALA A 26 4.80 -9.72 23.69
N GLN A 27 3.48 -9.66 23.71
CA GLN A 27 2.73 -8.87 22.74
C GLN A 27 3.22 -7.42 22.82
N ARG A 28 3.62 -6.85 21.67
CA ARG A 28 4.15 -5.49 21.58
C ARG A 28 3.12 -4.47 22.11
N ASP A 29 3.58 -3.55 22.94
CA ASP A 29 2.78 -2.38 23.33
C ASP A 29 2.76 -1.34 22.20
N TRP A 30 1.66 -1.29 21.49
CA TRP A 30 1.41 -0.34 20.41
C TRP A 30 0.95 1.06 20.90
N THR A 31 1.01 1.32 22.22
CA THR A 31 0.74 2.66 22.75
C THR A 31 1.97 3.57 22.78
N ASN A 32 3.12 3.06 22.36
CA ASN A 32 4.45 3.69 22.42
C ASN A 32 4.93 4.05 23.83
N ARG A 33 4.32 3.48 24.89
CA ARG A 33 4.69 3.74 26.29
C ARG A 33 5.85 2.87 26.76
N GLN A 34 6.08 1.76 26.10
CA GLN A 34 7.17 0.84 26.42
C GLN A 34 8.22 0.86 25.29
N PRO A 35 9.52 0.85 25.63
CA PRO A 35 10.57 0.83 24.63
C PRO A 35 10.55 -0.49 23.84
N VAL A 36 10.82 -0.40 22.56
CA VAL A 36 11.01 -1.55 21.67
C VAL A 36 12.51 -1.84 21.56
N ARG A 37 12.86 -3.13 21.59
CA ARG A 37 14.22 -3.56 21.38
C ARG A 37 14.70 -3.23 19.97
N TYR A 38 15.94 -2.74 19.84
CA TYR A 38 16.62 -2.56 18.57
C TYR A 38 17.42 -3.81 18.16
N PRO A 39 17.50 -4.12 16.86
CA PRO A 39 16.64 -3.59 15.79
C PRO A 39 15.19 -4.07 15.98
N ASP A 40 14.24 -3.32 15.47
CA ASP A 40 12.81 -3.64 15.61
C ASP A 40 12.50 -5.07 15.13
N PRO A 41 11.94 -5.95 16.00
CA PRO A 41 11.70 -7.35 15.66
C PRO A 41 10.61 -7.52 14.60
N ASP A 42 9.68 -6.55 14.47
CA ASP A 42 8.60 -6.59 13.48
C ASP A 42 9.05 -6.13 12.08
N VAL A 43 10.30 -5.66 11.95
CA VAL A 43 10.95 -5.43 10.65
C VAL A 43 11.75 -6.67 10.28
N VAL A 44 11.20 -7.51 9.42
CA VAL A 44 11.68 -8.86 9.12
C VAL A 44 12.42 -8.88 7.79
N ALA A 45 13.68 -9.35 7.79
CA ALA A 45 14.39 -9.66 6.56
C ALA A 45 14.03 -11.08 6.10
N LEU A 46 13.52 -11.21 4.88
CA LEU A 46 13.30 -12.48 4.22
C LEU A 46 14.51 -12.88 3.37
N ASP A 47 15.24 -11.88 2.87
CA ASP A 47 16.50 -12.03 2.16
C ASP A 47 17.55 -11.06 2.71
N ARG A 48 18.83 -11.41 2.60
CA ARG A 48 19.95 -10.57 3.06
C ARG A 48 20.06 -9.22 2.35
N SER A 49 19.54 -9.10 1.14
CA SER A 49 19.52 -7.83 0.39
C SER A 49 18.66 -6.76 1.08
N PHE A 50 17.69 -7.18 1.90
CA PHE A 50 16.85 -6.26 2.67
C PHE A 50 17.61 -5.58 3.82
N ALA A 51 18.75 -6.12 4.27
CA ALA A 51 19.48 -5.61 5.44
C ALA A 51 19.83 -4.11 5.35
N ARG A 52 20.09 -3.58 4.14
CA ARG A 52 20.40 -2.16 3.92
C ARG A 52 19.19 -1.23 4.11
N TYR A 53 17.99 -1.76 4.03
CA TYR A 53 16.73 -0.99 4.21
C TYR A 53 16.27 -0.95 5.66
N LYS A 54 16.71 -1.93 6.47
CA LYS A 54 16.41 -2.01 7.90
C LYS A 54 17.43 -1.20 8.71
N LEU A 55 17.03 -0.04 9.19
CA LEU A 55 17.88 0.76 10.07
C LEU A 55 17.94 0.10 11.46
N PHE A 56 19.18 0.01 12.00
CA PHE A 56 19.41 -0.67 13.28
C PHE A 56 18.65 -0.04 14.45
N ASN A 57 18.54 1.28 14.47
CA ASN A 57 17.99 2.08 15.56
C ASN A 57 16.66 2.76 15.22
N ALA A 58 15.95 2.29 14.20
CA ALA A 58 14.60 2.73 13.89
C ALA A 58 13.55 1.71 14.39
N VAL A 59 12.41 2.22 14.84
CA VAL A 59 11.25 1.42 15.26
C VAL A 59 10.01 1.85 14.53
N ILE A 60 9.04 0.94 14.43
CA ILE A 60 7.70 1.28 13.96
C ILE A 60 7.04 2.11 15.06
N TYR A 61 6.60 3.29 14.69
CA TYR A 61 5.92 4.23 15.57
C TYR A 61 4.45 4.39 15.16
N LYS A 62 3.52 4.27 16.11
CA LYS A 62 2.11 4.51 15.91
C LYS A 62 1.75 5.94 16.30
N HIS A 63 1.32 6.75 15.33
CA HIS A 63 0.99 8.17 15.52
C HIS A 63 -0.47 8.39 15.93
N TYR A 64 -1.37 7.60 15.35
CA TYR A 64 -2.82 7.82 15.52
C TYR A 64 -3.60 6.52 15.51
N THR A 65 -4.68 6.49 16.25
CA THR A 65 -5.75 5.47 16.20
C THR A 65 -7.08 6.18 16.30
N GLY A 66 -8.08 5.77 15.51
CA GLY A 66 -9.41 6.37 15.53
C GLY A 66 -10.02 6.59 14.15
N THR A 67 -9.42 6.01 13.11
CA THR A 67 -10.08 5.84 11.81
C THR A 67 -10.96 4.61 11.81
N LYS A 68 -11.87 4.52 10.86
CA LYS A 68 -12.62 3.28 10.57
C LYS A 68 -11.96 2.47 9.47
N TRP A 69 -11.39 3.15 8.47
CA TRP A 69 -10.56 2.57 7.42
C TRP A 69 -9.62 3.63 6.88
N ALA A 70 -8.36 3.54 7.32
CA ALA A 70 -7.30 4.47 6.94
C ALA A 70 -6.76 4.12 5.57
N GLU A 71 -6.76 5.08 4.64
CA GLU A 71 -6.39 4.90 3.24
C GLU A 71 -5.67 6.11 2.66
N GLY A 72 -5.07 5.89 1.49
CA GLY A 72 -4.53 6.91 0.60
C GLY A 72 -3.62 7.94 1.26
N PRO A 73 -2.59 7.54 2.00
CA PRO A 73 -1.66 8.50 2.59
C PRO A 73 -0.85 9.19 1.50
N ALA A 74 -0.66 10.50 1.64
CA ALA A 74 0.15 11.31 0.74
C ALA A 74 0.97 12.34 1.52
N TRP A 75 2.23 12.52 1.13
CA TRP A 75 3.15 13.47 1.75
C TRP A 75 3.13 14.82 1.04
N CYS A 76 2.78 15.87 1.77
CA CYS A 76 2.91 17.26 1.31
C CYS A 76 4.29 17.83 1.71
N ALA A 77 5.19 17.91 0.75
CA ALA A 77 6.56 18.37 1.01
C ALA A 77 6.61 19.87 1.39
N GLN A 78 5.75 20.73 0.80
CA GLN A 78 5.69 22.16 1.12
C GLN A 78 5.14 22.40 2.52
N GLY A 79 4.07 21.67 2.89
CA GLY A 79 3.42 21.82 4.19
C GLY A 79 4.02 20.94 5.28
N ARG A 80 4.96 20.04 4.94
CA ARG A 80 5.61 19.10 5.86
C ARG A 80 4.61 18.33 6.72
N TYR A 81 3.65 17.69 6.03
CA TYR A 81 2.65 16.85 6.68
C TYR A 81 2.33 15.63 5.83
N VAL A 82 1.94 14.54 6.46
CA VAL A 82 1.23 13.45 5.81
C VAL A 82 -0.26 13.65 6.01
N MET A 83 -1.04 13.50 4.94
CA MET A 83 -2.49 13.43 5.01
C MET A 83 -2.94 12.04 4.61
N TRP A 84 -4.11 11.60 5.10
CA TRP A 84 -4.72 10.34 4.72
C TRP A 84 -6.25 10.40 4.81
N SER A 85 -6.90 9.48 4.14
CA SER A 85 -8.35 9.34 4.13
C SER A 85 -8.83 8.41 5.26
N ASP A 86 -9.92 8.77 5.89
CA ASP A 86 -10.75 7.92 6.74
C ASP A 86 -12.08 7.74 6.01
N ILE A 87 -12.12 6.76 5.10
CA ILE A 87 -13.18 6.66 4.09
C ILE A 87 -14.57 6.58 4.73
N PRO A 88 -14.87 5.64 5.66
CA PRO A 88 -16.23 5.50 6.17
C PRO A 88 -16.68 6.68 7.02
N ASN A 89 -15.76 7.44 7.61
CA ASN A 89 -16.06 8.67 8.33
C ASN A 89 -16.16 9.89 7.41
N ASN A 90 -15.96 9.71 6.09
CA ASN A 90 -16.04 10.75 5.09
C ASN A 90 -15.18 11.97 5.41
N ARG A 91 -13.93 11.73 5.86
CA ARG A 91 -12.99 12.79 6.24
C ARG A 91 -11.56 12.48 5.80
N GLN A 92 -10.76 13.52 5.69
CA GLN A 92 -9.30 13.43 5.61
C GLN A 92 -8.68 13.93 6.90
N LEU A 93 -7.64 13.26 7.35
CA LEU A 93 -6.83 13.63 8.49
C LEU A 93 -5.45 14.09 8.03
N ARG A 94 -4.74 14.82 8.88
CA ARG A 94 -3.39 15.32 8.64
C ARG A 94 -2.55 15.21 9.90
N LEU A 95 -1.32 14.69 9.78
CA LEU A 95 -0.29 14.69 10.80
C LEU A 95 0.81 15.67 10.42
N LEU A 96 1.08 16.67 11.24
CA LEU A 96 2.19 17.59 11.08
C LEU A 96 3.51 16.93 11.48
N GLU A 97 4.56 17.08 10.65
CA GLU A 97 5.88 16.51 10.96
C GLU A 97 6.54 17.20 12.16
N GLU A 98 6.20 18.45 12.41
CA GLU A 98 6.88 19.28 13.41
C GLU A 98 6.60 18.83 14.86
N ASP A 99 5.37 18.44 15.16
CA ASP A 99 4.91 18.16 16.53
C ASP A 99 4.06 16.88 16.66
N ASP A 100 3.98 16.09 15.58
CA ASP A 100 3.13 14.89 15.47
C ASP A 100 1.63 15.16 15.78
N HIS A 101 1.17 16.43 15.61
CA HIS A 101 -0.21 16.78 15.87
C HIS A 101 -1.15 16.32 14.74
N VAL A 102 -2.20 15.58 15.10
CA VAL A 102 -3.22 15.10 14.14
C VAL A 102 -4.45 16.01 14.17
N THR A 103 -4.86 16.46 12.99
CA THR A 103 -6.07 17.27 12.81
C THR A 103 -6.98 16.70 11.73
N THR A 104 -8.26 17.02 11.79
CA THR A 104 -9.15 16.85 10.63
C THR A 104 -8.75 17.89 9.59
N PHE A 105 -8.32 17.39 8.42
CA PHE A 105 -7.90 18.23 7.31
C PHE A 105 -9.07 18.65 6.44
N ARG A 106 -10.01 17.72 6.19
CA ARG A 106 -11.21 17.96 5.37
C ARG A 106 -12.39 17.11 5.85
N ASN A 107 -13.58 17.72 5.96
CA ASN A 107 -14.83 17.06 6.31
C ASN A 107 -16.02 17.90 5.78
N PRO A 108 -16.87 17.36 4.87
CA PRO A 108 -16.76 16.06 4.23
C PRO A 108 -15.62 15.98 3.21
N SER A 109 -15.12 14.76 2.93
CA SER A 109 -14.06 14.49 1.94
C SER A 109 -14.57 13.89 0.62
N GLY A 110 -15.88 13.65 0.50
CA GLY A 110 -16.46 12.94 -0.61
C GLY A 110 -16.18 11.43 -0.59
N TYR A 111 -15.97 10.84 0.60
CA TYR A 111 -15.51 9.46 0.76
C TYR A 111 -14.20 9.24 -0.01
N SER A 112 -13.24 10.16 0.20
CA SER A 112 -11.94 10.08 -0.49
C SER A 112 -11.22 8.79 -0.11
N ASN A 113 -10.50 8.21 -1.10
CA ASN A 113 -9.62 7.07 -0.93
C ASN A 113 -8.17 7.50 -1.21
N GLY A 114 -7.58 7.15 -2.35
CA GLY A 114 -6.23 7.48 -2.72
C GLY A 114 -5.99 8.97 -2.91
N ASN A 115 -4.84 9.44 -2.47
CA ASN A 115 -4.41 10.82 -2.64
C ASN A 115 -2.98 10.88 -3.15
N THR A 116 -2.64 11.97 -3.83
CA THR A 116 -1.27 12.32 -4.22
C THR A 116 -1.14 13.82 -4.36
N PHE A 117 0.07 14.31 -4.59
CA PHE A 117 0.32 15.70 -4.97
C PHE A 117 0.91 15.73 -6.38
N ASP A 118 0.50 16.70 -7.18
CA ASP A 118 1.11 16.93 -8.48
C ASP A 118 2.46 17.70 -8.35
N PHE A 119 3.17 17.88 -9.45
CA PHE A 119 4.45 18.56 -9.46
C PHE A 119 4.38 20.05 -9.13
N GLU A 120 3.16 20.63 -9.09
CA GLU A 120 2.89 21.99 -8.63
C GLU A 120 2.50 22.04 -7.14
N GLY A 121 2.44 20.87 -6.48
CA GLY A 121 2.07 20.74 -5.06
C GLY A 121 0.58 20.82 -4.79
N ARG A 122 -0.28 20.65 -5.81
CA ARG A 122 -1.73 20.57 -5.64
C ARG A 122 -2.15 19.18 -5.28
N GLN A 123 -3.05 19.04 -4.31
CA GLN A 123 -3.59 17.75 -3.91
C GLN A 123 -4.54 17.21 -4.97
N LEU A 124 -4.36 15.95 -5.35
CA LEU A 124 -5.30 15.13 -6.11
C LEU A 124 -5.93 14.10 -5.18
N SER A 125 -7.21 13.80 -5.37
CA SER A 125 -7.95 12.86 -4.54
C SER A 125 -8.92 12.03 -5.38
N CYS A 126 -8.98 10.74 -5.14
CA CYS A 126 -10.00 9.85 -5.62
C CYS A 126 -11.20 9.89 -4.66
N GLU A 127 -12.38 10.26 -5.15
CA GLU A 127 -13.59 10.37 -4.34
C GLU A 127 -14.62 9.29 -4.72
N HIS A 128 -14.85 8.33 -3.82
CA HIS A 128 -15.86 7.28 -4.02
C HIS A 128 -17.28 7.84 -4.08
N GLY A 129 -17.62 8.77 -3.17
CA GLY A 129 -18.95 9.34 -3.09
C GLY A 129 -19.36 10.15 -4.32
N GLY A 130 -18.38 10.83 -4.93
CA GLY A 130 -18.56 11.58 -6.16
C GLY A 130 -18.30 10.76 -7.42
N ARG A 131 -17.76 9.54 -7.30
CA ARG A 131 -17.32 8.69 -8.43
C ARG A 131 -16.40 9.45 -9.36
N ARG A 132 -15.38 10.14 -8.78
CA ARG A 132 -14.57 11.12 -9.52
C ARG A 132 -13.16 11.26 -8.97
N VAL A 133 -12.28 11.82 -9.79
CA VAL A 133 -10.98 12.34 -9.39
C VAL A 133 -11.07 13.86 -9.35
N VAL A 134 -10.57 14.45 -8.26
CA VAL A 134 -10.57 15.90 -8.08
C VAL A 134 -9.16 16.42 -7.79
N ARG A 135 -8.96 17.72 -8.07
CA ARG A 135 -7.76 18.47 -7.69
C ARG A 135 -8.16 19.69 -6.88
N TYR A 136 -7.48 19.89 -5.76
CA TYR A 136 -7.63 21.06 -4.92
C TYR A 136 -6.59 22.09 -5.35
N GLU A 137 -7.06 23.22 -5.84
CA GLU A 137 -6.22 24.30 -6.35
C GLU A 137 -5.67 25.16 -5.19
N HIS A 138 -4.56 25.88 -5.41
CA HIS A 138 -3.94 26.73 -4.40
C HIS A 138 -4.86 27.86 -3.87
N ASN A 139 -5.83 28.28 -4.66
CA ASN A 139 -6.83 29.27 -4.25
C ASN A 139 -7.99 28.69 -3.44
N GLY A 140 -7.95 27.37 -3.13
CA GLY A 140 -8.99 26.66 -2.39
C GLY A 140 -10.16 26.15 -3.23
N SER A 141 -10.21 26.44 -4.54
CA SER A 141 -11.23 25.88 -5.42
C SER A 141 -10.97 24.39 -5.72
N LEU A 142 -12.02 23.69 -6.14
CA LEU A 142 -11.97 22.28 -6.51
C LEU A 142 -12.20 22.16 -8.02
N THR A 143 -11.28 21.46 -8.70
CA THR A 143 -11.39 21.09 -10.11
C THR A 143 -11.72 19.59 -10.24
N VAL A 144 -12.80 19.26 -10.93
CA VAL A 144 -13.08 17.86 -11.30
C VAL A 144 -12.17 17.49 -12.47
N ILE A 145 -11.30 16.50 -12.25
CA ILE A 145 -10.34 16.01 -13.24
C ILE A 145 -10.98 14.95 -14.13
N ALA A 146 -11.76 14.04 -13.55
CA ALA A 146 -12.50 13.00 -14.26
C ALA A 146 -13.70 12.53 -13.42
N ASP A 147 -14.85 12.37 -14.03
CA ASP A 147 -16.06 11.78 -13.42
C ASP A 147 -16.77 10.81 -14.37
N LYS A 148 -16.44 10.84 -15.67
CA LYS A 148 -17.07 10.03 -16.71
C LYS A 148 -16.06 9.57 -17.75
N TYR A 149 -16.35 8.42 -18.34
CA TYR A 149 -15.69 7.94 -19.55
C TYR A 149 -16.76 7.53 -20.58
N ASN A 150 -16.67 8.07 -21.81
CA ASN A 150 -17.65 7.84 -22.89
C ASN A 150 -19.11 8.07 -22.44
N GLY A 151 -19.37 9.13 -21.65
CA GLY A 151 -20.68 9.51 -21.15
C GLY A 151 -21.21 8.69 -19.97
N LYS A 152 -20.51 7.65 -19.54
CA LYS A 152 -20.86 6.81 -18.38
C LYS A 152 -20.06 7.23 -17.17
N SER A 153 -20.66 7.14 -15.98
CA SER A 153 -20.00 7.45 -14.74
C SER A 153 -18.86 6.46 -14.44
N LEU A 154 -17.74 6.95 -13.91
CA LEU A 154 -16.68 6.09 -13.35
C LEU A 154 -17.26 5.17 -12.27
N ASN A 155 -16.56 4.09 -11.91
CA ASN A 155 -16.99 3.21 -10.83
C ASN A 155 -16.79 3.88 -9.48
N SER A 156 -15.57 3.82 -8.95
CA SER A 156 -15.14 4.51 -7.74
C SER A 156 -13.61 4.62 -7.75
N PRO A 157 -13.06 5.69 -8.35
CA PRO A 157 -11.61 5.87 -8.41
C PRO A 157 -10.95 5.61 -7.07
N ASN A 158 -9.86 4.81 -7.08
CA ASN A 158 -9.27 4.25 -5.87
C ASN A 158 -7.89 4.83 -5.56
N ASP A 159 -6.84 4.52 -6.32
CA ASP A 159 -5.50 5.06 -6.10
C ASP A 159 -5.00 5.85 -7.33
N ILE A 160 -4.01 6.74 -7.14
CA ILE A 160 -3.69 7.79 -8.10
C ILE A 160 -2.21 8.16 -8.08
N VAL A 161 -1.64 8.36 -9.26
CA VAL A 161 -0.24 8.81 -9.44
C VAL A 161 -0.15 9.84 -10.57
N VAL A 162 0.90 10.67 -10.55
CA VAL A 162 1.17 11.67 -11.59
C VAL A 162 2.48 11.35 -12.29
N HIS A 163 2.44 11.31 -13.61
CA HIS A 163 3.62 11.14 -14.46
C HIS A 163 4.31 12.49 -14.71
N PRO A 164 5.64 12.57 -14.98
CA PRO A 164 6.35 13.83 -15.20
C PRO A 164 5.82 14.69 -16.36
N ASP A 165 5.11 14.09 -17.33
CA ASP A 165 4.43 14.83 -18.39
C ASP A 165 3.15 15.56 -17.91
N GLY A 166 2.82 15.45 -16.61
CA GLY A 166 1.62 15.97 -15.99
C GLY A 166 0.40 15.05 -16.11
N GLY A 167 0.50 13.93 -16.80
CA GLY A 167 -0.58 12.95 -16.94
C GLY A 167 -0.97 12.36 -15.60
N ILE A 168 -2.27 12.33 -15.30
CA ILE A 168 -2.84 11.80 -14.07
C ILE A 168 -3.36 10.40 -14.36
N TRP A 169 -2.83 9.40 -13.64
CA TRP A 169 -3.18 8.00 -13.80
C TRP A 169 -3.87 7.49 -12.55
N PHE A 170 -4.99 6.78 -12.71
CA PHE A 170 -5.76 6.28 -11.58
C PHE A 170 -6.45 4.95 -11.89
N THR A 171 -6.73 4.19 -10.83
CA THR A 171 -7.49 2.94 -10.88
C THR A 171 -8.95 3.19 -10.58
N ASP A 172 -9.86 2.41 -11.20
CA ASP A 172 -11.32 2.57 -11.06
C ASP A 172 -12.03 1.24 -10.78
N PRO A 173 -11.78 0.61 -9.62
CA PRO A 173 -12.52 -0.56 -9.16
C PRO A 173 -13.90 -0.17 -8.60
N PRO A 174 -14.79 -1.14 -8.28
CA PRO A 174 -16.14 -0.84 -7.82
C PRO A 174 -16.29 -0.65 -6.31
N TYR A 175 -15.23 -0.65 -5.49
CA TYR A 175 -15.31 -0.73 -4.02
C TYR A 175 -16.26 0.31 -3.41
N GLY A 176 -16.18 1.56 -3.82
CA GLY A 176 -17.00 2.66 -3.30
C GLY A 176 -18.48 2.63 -3.75
N ILE A 177 -18.86 1.74 -4.67
CA ILE A 177 -20.25 1.57 -5.14
C ILE A 177 -20.88 0.23 -4.75
N LEU A 178 -20.12 -0.67 -4.08
CA LEU A 178 -20.64 -1.97 -3.64
C LEU A 178 -21.58 -1.87 -2.43
N GLY A 179 -21.44 -0.82 -1.63
CA GLY A 179 -22.21 -0.62 -0.39
C GLY A 179 -22.16 0.81 0.10
N SER A 180 -22.75 1.05 1.28
CA SER A 180 -22.83 2.39 1.89
C SER A 180 -21.74 2.66 2.94
N TYR A 181 -20.74 1.78 3.05
CA TYR A 181 -19.70 1.93 4.07
C TYR A 181 -18.55 2.84 3.61
N GLU A 182 -18.10 2.66 2.35
CA GLU A 182 -17.00 3.42 1.77
C GLU A 182 -17.44 4.38 0.66
N GLY A 183 -18.74 4.56 0.48
CA GLY A 183 -19.30 5.42 -0.55
C GLY A 183 -20.81 5.26 -0.62
N ASN A 184 -21.36 5.26 -1.83
CA ASN A 184 -22.80 5.16 -2.08
C ASN A 184 -23.09 4.02 -3.05
N PRO A 185 -24.03 3.11 -2.75
CA PRO A 185 -24.41 2.04 -3.67
C PRO A 185 -24.82 2.59 -5.02
N ALA A 186 -24.23 2.07 -6.09
CA ALA A 186 -24.56 2.46 -7.45
C ALA A 186 -24.38 1.30 -8.43
N LYS A 187 -25.01 1.40 -9.59
CA LYS A 187 -24.80 0.44 -10.67
C LYS A 187 -23.45 0.69 -11.34
N LYS A 188 -22.66 -0.37 -11.51
CA LYS A 188 -21.47 -0.36 -12.34
C LYS A 188 -21.85 -0.17 -13.81
N GLU A 189 -21.32 0.88 -14.44
CA GLU A 189 -21.61 1.23 -15.84
C GLU A 189 -20.42 0.96 -16.77
N LEU A 190 -19.22 0.92 -16.21
CA LEU A 190 -17.95 0.69 -16.90
C LEU A 190 -17.30 -0.59 -16.41
N LYS A 191 -16.43 -1.17 -17.24
CA LYS A 191 -15.49 -2.19 -16.83
C LYS A 191 -14.49 -1.59 -15.86
N GLU A 192 -13.96 -2.39 -14.95
CA GLU A 192 -12.88 -2.00 -14.07
C GLU A 192 -11.63 -1.73 -14.89
N ALA A 193 -10.94 -0.64 -14.61
CA ALA A 193 -9.87 -0.19 -15.50
C ALA A 193 -8.86 0.72 -14.82
N VAL A 194 -7.76 0.94 -15.52
CA VAL A 194 -6.83 2.05 -15.28
C VAL A 194 -7.08 3.11 -16.35
N TYR A 195 -7.19 4.34 -15.91
CA TYR A 195 -7.36 5.51 -16.77
C TYR A 195 -6.18 6.47 -16.67
N ARG A 196 -5.99 7.25 -17.74
CA ARG A 196 -5.09 8.39 -17.79
C ARG A 196 -5.86 9.63 -18.22
N VAL A 197 -5.65 10.74 -17.53
CA VAL A 197 -6.13 12.06 -17.97
C VAL A 197 -4.95 12.84 -18.56
N ASP A 198 -5.14 13.34 -19.77
CA ASP A 198 -4.15 14.16 -20.45
C ASP A 198 -4.12 15.58 -19.85
N PRO A 199 -2.94 16.10 -19.43
CA PRO A 199 -2.85 17.37 -18.72
C PRO A 199 -3.14 18.59 -19.60
N LYS A 200 -3.07 18.45 -20.93
CA LYS A 200 -3.25 19.57 -21.88
C LYS A 200 -4.68 19.65 -22.40
N THR A 201 -5.24 18.50 -22.71
CA THR A 201 -6.58 18.40 -23.33
C THR A 201 -7.67 18.08 -22.34
N ALA A 202 -7.32 17.66 -21.12
CA ALA A 202 -8.22 17.11 -20.11
C ALA A 202 -9.02 15.88 -20.61
N SER A 203 -8.58 15.24 -21.70
CA SER A 203 -9.22 14.03 -22.20
C SER A 203 -8.85 12.84 -21.32
N ILE A 204 -9.84 12.01 -21.02
CA ILE A 204 -9.66 10.75 -20.31
C ILE A 204 -9.44 9.61 -21.32
N GLU A 205 -8.42 8.80 -21.10
CA GLU A 205 -8.07 7.63 -21.88
C GLU A 205 -8.15 6.37 -21.01
N LEU A 206 -8.77 5.32 -21.53
CA LEU A 206 -8.68 3.97 -20.95
C LEU A 206 -7.34 3.37 -21.38
N VAL A 207 -6.49 2.99 -20.42
CA VAL A 207 -5.15 2.49 -20.70
C VAL A 207 -4.96 1.01 -20.38
N ALA A 208 -5.75 0.44 -19.46
CA ALA A 208 -5.82 -1.01 -19.21
C ALA A 208 -7.20 -1.37 -18.65
N ASP A 209 -7.81 -2.46 -19.15
CA ASP A 209 -9.12 -2.99 -18.73
C ASP A 209 -9.14 -4.52 -18.58
N GLU A 210 -7.97 -5.13 -18.53
CA GLU A 210 -7.77 -6.56 -18.35
C GLU A 210 -7.36 -6.92 -16.90
N LEU A 211 -7.80 -6.12 -15.94
CA LEU A 211 -7.59 -6.30 -14.50
C LEU A 211 -8.93 -6.61 -13.81
N ASP A 212 -8.87 -7.35 -12.70
CA ASP A 212 -10.01 -7.62 -11.83
C ASP A 212 -9.82 -6.85 -10.51
N LYS A 213 -10.52 -5.75 -10.35
CA LYS A 213 -10.43 -4.79 -9.23
C LYS A 213 -9.04 -4.18 -9.06
N PRO A 214 -8.55 -3.40 -10.07
CA PRO A 214 -7.30 -2.67 -9.93
C PRO A 214 -7.35 -1.72 -8.73
N ASN A 215 -6.32 -1.78 -7.87
CA ASN A 215 -6.25 -1.04 -6.63
C ASN A 215 -4.99 -0.14 -6.60
N GLY A 216 -4.00 -0.43 -5.76
CA GLY A 216 -2.79 0.35 -5.67
C GLY A 216 -2.05 0.49 -7.01
N ILE A 217 -1.50 1.67 -7.27
CA ILE A 217 -0.81 2.00 -8.52
C ILE A 217 0.47 2.79 -8.24
N CYS A 218 1.59 2.43 -8.89
CA CYS A 218 2.81 3.24 -8.85
C CYS A 218 3.68 3.05 -10.09
N PHE A 219 4.49 4.06 -10.40
CA PHE A 219 5.51 3.95 -11.44
C PHE A 219 6.83 3.40 -10.89
N SER A 220 7.67 2.81 -11.78
CA SER A 220 9.09 2.60 -11.52
C SER A 220 9.82 3.95 -11.35
N PRO A 221 11.04 3.97 -10.73
CA PRO A 221 11.78 5.23 -10.54
C PRO A 221 12.02 6.05 -11.80
N ASP A 222 12.19 5.38 -12.92
CA ASP A 222 12.42 5.95 -14.26
C ASP A 222 11.15 6.18 -15.09
N TYR A 223 9.97 5.88 -14.50
CA TYR A 223 8.67 5.95 -15.16
C TYR A 223 8.49 5.04 -16.39
N SER A 224 9.40 4.12 -16.63
CA SER A 224 9.32 3.19 -17.77
C SER A 224 8.32 2.05 -17.54
N LYS A 225 7.92 1.81 -16.29
CA LYS A 225 6.96 0.77 -15.90
C LYS A 225 5.87 1.34 -15.00
N LEU A 226 4.69 0.74 -15.10
CA LEU A 226 3.57 0.97 -14.19
C LEU A 226 3.22 -0.35 -13.50
N TYR A 227 3.15 -0.33 -12.18
CA TYR A 227 2.70 -1.45 -11.36
C TYR A 227 1.28 -1.20 -10.88
N VAL A 228 0.43 -2.23 -10.91
CA VAL A 228 -0.96 -2.17 -10.46
C VAL A 228 -1.28 -3.43 -9.66
N CYS A 229 -1.82 -3.25 -8.46
CA CYS A 229 -2.38 -4.36 -7.68
C CYS A 229 -3.68 -4.84 -8.32
N ASP A 230 -3.77 -6.13 -8.61
CA ASP A 230 -4.99 -6.78 -9.07
C ASP A 230 -5.60 -7.57 -7.91
N THR A 231 -6.54 -6.95 -7.19
CA THR A 231 -7.07 -7.45 -5.91
C THR A 231 -8.26 -8.38 -6.05
N GLY A 232 -8.70 -8.63 -7.27
CA GLY A 232 -9.75 -9.58 -7.57
C GLY A 232 -9.29 -11.04 -7.53
N ALA A 233 -9.64 -11.84 -8.53
CA ALA A 233 -9.28 -13.25 -8.56
C ALA A 233 -7.77 -13.53 -8.65
N PRO A 234 -6.94 -12.73 -9.38
CA PRO A 234 -5.50 -12.96 -9.45
C PRO A 234 -4.78 -12.77 -8.12
N ARG A 235 -5.14 -11.77 -7.32
CA ARG A 235 -4.50 -11.41 -6.04
C ARG A 235 -2.98 -11.25 -6.16
N ASP A 236 -2.56 -10.48 -7.16
CA ASP A 236 -1.17 -10.30 -7.50
C ASP A 236 -0.86 -8.82 -7.84
N ILE A 237 0.39 -8.55 -8.16
CA ILE A 237 0.81 -7.26 -8.71
C ILE A 237 1.15 -7.48 -10.16
N GLN A 238 0.50 -6.73 -11.05
CA GLN A 238 0.78 -6.69 -12.47
C GLN A 238 1.74 -5.57 -12.80
N VAL A 239 2.56 -5.75 -13.84
CA VAL A 239 3.45 -4.70 -14.37
C VAL A 239 3.22 -4.53 -15.86
N PHE A 240 3.23 -3.28 -16.28
CA PHE A 240 3.12 -2.84 -17.68
C PHE A 240 4.35 -2.03 -18.08
N ASP A 241 4.72 -2.08 -19.33
CA ASP A 241 5.67 -1.14 -19.91
C ASP A 241 4.92 0.14 -20.32
N VAL A 242 5.45 1.31 -19.94
CA VAL A 242 4.89 2.62 -20.28
C VAL A 242 5.45 3.06 -21.62
N ALA A 243 4.56 3.34 -22.57
CA ALA A 243 4.92 3.81 -23.92
C ALA A 243 4.15 5.11 -24.22
N GLY A 244 4.68 6.24 -23.75
CA GLY A 244 3.97 7.53 -23.78
C GLY A 244 2.72 7.48 -22.92
N SER A 245 1.53 7.73 -23.50
CA SER A 245 0.25 7.65 -22.80
C SER A 245 -0.36 6.24 -22.77
N LYS A 246 0.33 5.20 -23.24
CA LYS A 246 -0.19 3.84 -23.37
C LYS A 246 0.57 2.85 -22.51
N LEU A 247 -0.13 1.77 -22.13
CA LEU A 247 0.45 0.61 -21.47
C LEU A 247 0.59 -0.56 -22.46
N ARG A 248 1.66 -1.34 -22.29
CA ARG A 248 1.96 -2.52 -23.12
C ARG A 248 2.54 -3.64 -22.27
N ASN A 249 2.61 -4.85 -22.84
CA ASN A 249 3.33 -5.97 -22.28
C ASN A 249 2.96 -6.28 -20.83
N LYS A 250 1.62 -6.34 -20.53
CA LYS A 250 1.12 -6.79 -19.22
C LYS A 250 1.75 -8.12 -18.85
N ARG A 251 2.23 -8.22 -17.61
CA ARG A 251 2.74 -9.47 -17.04
C ARG A 251 2.63 -9.45 -15.53
N GLN A 252 2.55 -10.61 -14.92
CA GLN A 252 2.64 -10.72 -13.48
C GLN A 252 4.03 -10.26 -13.02
N PHE A 253 4.07 -9.35 -12.06
CA PHE A 253 5.29 -8.92 -11.40
C PHE A 253 5.60 -9.78 -10.18
N SER A 254 4.64 -9.91 -9.27
CA SER A 254 4.78 -10.73 -8.06
C SER A 254 3.43 -11.24 -7.61
N ASN A 255 3.38 -12.48 -7.15
CA ASN A 255 2.25 -12.96 -6.36
C ASN A 255 2.49 -12.62 -4.89
N MET A 256 1.41 -12.64 -4.09
CA MET A 256 1.51 -12.29 -2.67
C MET A 256 1.72 -13.52 -1.77
N LYS A 257 2.46 -14.55 -2.27
CA LYS A 257 2.81 -15.76 -1.51
C LYS A 257 4.18 -15.61 -0.87
N VAL A 258 4.23 -15.74 0.45
CA VAL A 258 5.49 -15.70 1.20
C VAL A 258 5.72 -17.05 1.86
N ALA A 259 6.84 -17.69 1.54
CA ALA A 259 7.19 -19.01 2.07
C ALA A 259 7.19 -19.00 3.61
N GLY A 260 6.44 -19.94 4.20
CA GLY A 260 6.30 -20.08 5.65
C GLY A 260 5.43 -19.03 6.34
N ARG A 261 4.79 -18.10 5.58
CA ARG A 261 3.94 -17.03 6.15
C ARG A 261 2.54 -16.94 5.54
N GLY A 262 2.31 -17.63 4.43
CA GLY A 262 1.00 -17.68 3.79
C GLY A 262 0.88 -16.84 2.53
N GLU A 263 -0.35 -16.51 2.20
CA GLU A 263 -0.75 -15.77 1.00
C GLU A 263 -1.73 -14.67 1.40
N GLY A 264 -1.59 -13.50 0.79
CA GLY A 264 -2.47 -12.36 1.04
C GLY A 264 -2.78 -11.59 -0.24
N ILE A 265 -3.13 -10.33 -0.06
CA ILE A 265 -3.48 -9.40 -1.12
C ILE A 265 -2.62 -8.14 -0.93
N ALA A 266 -2.03 -7.63 -2.00
CA ALA A 266 -1.46 -6.29 -2.02
C ALA A 266 -2.57 -5.26 -2.24
N ASP A 267 -2.47 -4.12 -1.55
CA ASP A 267 -3.44 -3.03 -1.66
C ASP A 267 -2.76 -1.78 -2.24
N GLY A 268 -2.48 -0.75 -1.49
CA GLY A 268 -1.71 0.41 -1.94
C GLY A 268 -0.20 0.11 -2.06
N ILE A 269 0.44 0.60 -3.11
CA ILE A 269 1.86 0.33 -3.41
C ILE A 269 2.64 1.59 -3.74
N ARG A 270 3.94 1.61 -3.39
CA ARG A 270 4.88 2.68 -3.81
C ARG A 270 6.24 2.09 -4.13
N ALA A 271 6.94 2.70 -5.08
CA ALA A 271 8.31 2.36 -5.42
C ALA A 271 9.33 3.15 -4.57
N ASP A 272 10.44 2.51 -4.19
CA ASP A 272 11.60 3.21 -3.67
C ASP A 272 12.60 3.59 -4.78
N ALA A 273 13.62 4.36 -4.41
CA ALA A 273 14.64 4.84 -5.36
C ALA A 273 15.49 3.71 -5.98
N ASP A 274 15.51 2.54 -5.37
CA ASP A 274 16.23 1.36 -5.87
C ASP A 274 15.34 0.46 -6.75
N GLY A 275 14.05 0.83 -6.91
CA GLY A 275 13.07 0.11 -7.72
C GLY A 275 12.36 -1.03 -7.00
N ASN A 276 12.54 -1.18 -5.68
CA ASN A 276 11.71 -2.11 -4.94
C ASN A 276 10.28 -1.57 -4.83
N ILE A 277 9.31 -2.48 -4.88
CA ILE A 277 7.91 -2.17 -4.63
C ILE A 277 7.60 -2.48 -3.17
N TRP A 278 7.16 -1.46 -2.46
CA TRP A 278 6.64 -1.56 -1.11
C TRP A 278 5.13 -1.63 -1.19
N ALA A 279 4.54 -2.68 -0.62
CA ALA A 279 3.13 -3.01 -0.77
C ALA A 279 2.45 -3.12 0.58
N GLY A 280 1.43 -2.30 0.84
CA GLY A 280 0.47 -2.55 1.90
C GLY A 280 -0.21 -3.89 1.67
N ALA A 281 -0.38 -4.70 2.72
CA ALA A 281 -0.80 -6.08 2.56
C ALA A 281 -1.77 -6.55 3.65
N ASN A 282 -2.63 -7.49 3.24
CA ASN A 282 -3.67 -8.15 4.00
C ASN A 282 -3.54 -9.67 3.81
N GLY A 283 -3.36 -10.42 4.88
CA GLY A 283 -3.26 -11.89 4.87
C GLY A 283 -3.42 -12.50 6.26
N GLY A 284 -3.72 -11.68 7.27
CA GLY A 284 -3.93 -12.08 8.66
C GLY A 284 -2.69 -11.90 9.56
N PRO A 285 -2.81 -12.26 10.84
CA PRO A 285 -1.76 -12.08 11.83
C PRO A 285 -0.43 -12.70 11.41
N GLY A 286 0.67 -11.90 11.47
CA GLY A 286 2.02 -12.32 11.06
C GLY A 286 2.29 -12.20 9.56
N TYR A 287 1.28 -11.72 8.81
CA TYR A 287 1.38 -11.37 7.40
C TYR A 287 1.04 -9.88 7.15
N ASP A 288 0.03 -9.35 7.88
CA ASP A 288 -0.44 -7.97 7.73
C ASP A 288 0.68 -6.97 7.95
N GLY A 289 0.68 -5.90 7.15
CA GLY A 289 1.66 -4.83 7.20
C GLY A 289 2.19 -4.45 5.82
N VAL A 290 3.50 -4.29 5.66
CA VAL A 290 4.10 -3.90 4.38
C VAL A 290 5.06 -4.96 3.91
N HIS A 291 4.92 -5.38 2.66
CA HIS A 291 5.82 -6.31 1.99
C HIS A 291 6.76 -5.56 1.04
N ILE A 292 8.04 -5.90 1.06
CA ILE A 292 9.05 -5.29 0.21
C ILE A 292 9.46 -6.31 -0.85
N ILE A 293 9.27 -5.94 -2.11
CA ILE A 293 9.44 -6.79 -3.27
C ILE A 293 10.54 -6.19 -4.15
N SER A 294 11.57 -6.98 -4.46
CA SER A 294 12.69 -6.53 -5.29
C SER A 294 12.25 -6.23 -6.73
N PRO A 295 13.08 -5.53 -7.54
CA PRO A 295 12.77 -5.28 -8.95
C PRO A 295 12.54 -6.54 -9.79
N GLU A 296 13.02 -7.71 -9.32
CA GLU A 296 12.83 -9.02 -9.92
C GLU A 296 11.52 -9.71 -9.49
N GLY A 297 10.72 -9.07 -8.62
CA GLY A 297 9.45 -9.61 -8.14
C GLY A 297 9.56 -10.55 -6.94
N GLN A 298 10.70 -10.58 -6.24
CA GLN A 298 10.93 -11.45 -5.09
C GLN A 298 10.65 -10.71 -3.77
N HIS A 299 9.96 -11.35 -2.83
CA HIS A 299 9.80 -10.82 -1.48
C HIS A 299 11.13 -10.82 -0.74
N ILE A 300 11.64 -9.66 -0.35
CA ILE A 300 12.93 -9.49 0.34
C ILE A 300 12.78 -9.09 1.79
N GLY A 301 11.65 -8.49 2.19
CA GLY A 301 11.42 -8.05 3.56
C GLY A 301 9.94 -7.84 3.88
N MET A 302 9.64 -7.70 5.17
CA MET A 302 8.31 -7.39 5.69
C MET A 302 8.41 -6.42 6.86
N ILE A 303 7.42 -5.55 6.99
CA ILE A 303 7.15 -4.75 8.18
C ILE A 303 5.81 -5.24 8.70
N LEU A 304 5.81 -5.93 9.84
CA LEU A 304 4.61 -6.52 10.42
C LEU A 304 3.85 -5.47 11.24
N LEU A 305 2.54 -5.40 11.04
CA LEU A 305 1.63 -4.57 11.81
C LEU A 305 0.57 -5.43 12.50
N PRO A 306 -0.06 -4.92 13.56
CA PRO A 306 -1.14 -5.64 14.25
C PRO A 306 -2.48 -5.59 13.50
N GLU A 307 -2.52 -4.91 12.38
CA GLU A 307 -3.71 -4.64 11.56
C GLU A 307 -3.34 -4.54 10.08
N ILE A 308 -4.33 -4.69 9.21
CA ILE A 308 -4.16 -4.63 7.76
C ILE A 308 -3.59 -3.26 7.36
N CYS A 309 -2.50 -3.25 6.60
CA CYS A 309 -1.99 -2.04 5.97
C CYS A 309 -2.64 -1.87 4.59
N ALA A 310 -3.53 -0.89 4.46
CA ALA A 310 -4.23 -0.64 3.22
C ALA A 310 -3.36 0.14 2.23
N ASN A 311 -2.63 1.18 2.67
CA ASN A 311 -1.85 1.99 1.75
C ASN A 311 -0.64 2.64 2.45
N ILE A 312 0.32 3.10 1.66
CA ILE A 312 1.58 3.65 2.14
C ILE A 312 2.00 4.89 1.33
N CYS A 313 2.82 5.74 1.94
CA CYS A 313 3.60 6.74 1.20
C CYS A 313 4.96 6.97 1.87
N PHE A 314 5.93 7.42 1.07
CA PHE A 314 7.20 7.91 1.58
C PHE A 314 7.13 9.42 1.84
N GLY A 315 7.61 9.86 2.99
CA GLY A 315 7.60 11.26 3.38
C GLY A 315 8.76 11.62 4.31
N GLY A 316 8.59 12.74 5.02
CA GLY A 316 9.64 13.34 5.83
C GLY A 316 10.65 14.14 5.01
N ALA A 317 11.46 14.96 5.66
CA ALA A 317 12.42 15.87 5.02
C ALA A 317 13.41 15.14 4.10
N LYS A 318 13.76 13.89 4.40
CA LYS A 318 14.67 13.04 3.60
C LYS A 318 13.94 12.07 2.69
N ARG A 319 12.60 12.04 2.74
CA ARG A 319 11.72 11.10 2.01
C ARG A 319 12.03 9.62 2.30
N ASN A 320 12.61 9.34 3.45
CA ASN A 320 12.94 8.00 3.95
C ASN A 320 12.08 7.58 5.15
N ARG A 321 11.04 8.33 5.46
CA ARG A 321 10.01 7.96 6.43
C ARG A 321 8.85 7.32 5.69
N LEU A 322 8.65 6.02 5.89
CA LEU A 322 7.51 5.30 5.36
C LEU A 322 6.32 5.54 6.28
N PHE A 323 5.24 6.13 5.78
CA PHE A 323 3.96 6.20 6.46
C PHE A 323 3.06 5.07 5.99
N MET A 324 2.34 4.45 6.91
CA MET A 324 1.51 3.28 6.69
C MET A 324 0.11 3.55 7.26
N ALA A 325 -0.86 3.69 6.36
CA ALA A 325 -2.27 3.78 6.71
C ALA A 325 -2.80 2.35 6.87
N ALA A 326 -3.17 2.01 8.10
CA ALA A 326 -3.53 0.64 8.45
C ALA A 326 -4.84 0.64 9.24
N SER A 327 -5.87 0.01 8.70
CA SER A 327 -7.22 -0.14 9.29
C SER A 327 -7.66 1.05 10.14
N GLN A 328 -7.30 1.07 11.41
CA GLN A 328 -7.72 2.11 12.37
C GLN A 328 -6.65 3.14 12.68
N SER A 329 -5.41 2.98 12.15
CA SER A 329 -4.23 3.69 12.66
C SER A 329 -3.34 4.23 11.54
N LEU A 330 -2.52 5.23 11.90
CA LEU A 330 -1.38 5.67 11.10
C LEU A 330 -0.09 5.30 11.81
N TYR A 331 0.80 4.61 11.09
CA TYR A 331 2.14 4.23 11.56
C TYR A 331 3.22 4.91 10.71
N SER A 332 4.45 4.94 11.21
CA SER A 332 5.63 5.24 10.40
C SER A 332 6.87 4.45 10.82
N LEU A 333 7.82 4.38 9.90
CA LEU A 333 9.15 3.79 10.11
C LEU A 333 10.18 4.53 9.24
N GLU A 334 11.32 4.93 9.82
CA GLU A 334 12.46 5.38 9.03
C GLU A 334 13.16 4.16 8.40
N VAL A 335 13.48 4.27 7.11
CA VAL A 335 14.08 3.19 6.34
C VAL A 335 15.36 3.64 5.63
N GLY A 336 16.20 2.68 5.22
CA GLY A 336 17.49 2.90 4.56
C GLY A 336 17.42 3.27 3.07
N THR A 337 16.24 3.67 2.59
CA THR A 337 16.01 4.15 1.22
C THR A 337 15.04 5.32 1.25
N ARG A 338 14.70 5.86 0.09
CA ARG A 338 13.72 6.94 -0.06
C ARG A 338 12.70 6.59 -1.13
N GLY A 339 11.53 7.19 -1.06
CA GLY A 339 10.54 7.05 -2.12
C GLY A 339 11.06 7.52 -3.48
N ALA A 340 10.71 6.81 -4.54
CA ALA A 340 11.11 7.13 -5.90
C ALA A 340 10.54 8.48 -6.36
N HIS A 341 9.31 8.78 -5.98
CA HIS A 341 8.56 9.94 -6.47
C HIS A 341 8.22 10.93 -5.36
N ILE A 342 7.75 12.12 -5.72
CA ILE A 342 7.50 13.24 -4.79
C ILE A 342 6.29 13.05 -3.88
N ALA A 343 5.37 12.18 -4.22
CA ALA A 343 4.17 11.83 -3.44
C ALA A 343 3.82 10.36 -3.61
#